data_309fe4f2a09aa518038da7c487451071
#
_entry.id   309fe4f2a09aa518038da7c487451071
#
_cell.length_a   1.000
_cell.length_b   1.000
_cell.length_c   1.000
_cell.angle_alpha   90.00
_cell.angle_beta   90.00
_cell.angle_gamma   90.00
#
_symmetry.space_group_name_H-M   'P 1'
#
loop_
_entity.id
_entity.type
_entity.pdbx_description
1 polymer ?
#
loop_
_entity_poly.entity_id
_entity_poly.type
_entity_poly.pdbx_seq_one_letter_code
_entity_poly.pdbx_strand_id
1 'polypeptide(L)'
;MLSVKNLKVTYGNIAAISDVSFEVPEGKIVCLIGANGAGKTTTLRAVSGLVTPSGGSVTFKGMDITNTPAHKLVGMGISHVPEGRRIFPVLTVKENLELAAWTLKDKAEVKRRMDEVFEMFPRIRDRIGQLGGTLSGGEQQMLAVARAMIIGGDILLLDEPSMGLAPVLVDEIFDKIVAINKRGTTVLLVEQNAFEALEISDFAYVLEVGYSTISGPSKEIAADSRVREAYLGV
;
A
#
# COMPACT_ATOMS: atom_id res chain seq x y z
N MET A 1 9.33 12.66 0.88
CA MET A 1 8.15 12.37 0.02
C MET A 1 6.83 12.56 0.78
N LEU A 2 6.52 11.70 1.76
CA LEU A 2 5.33 11.77 2.62
C LEU A 2 5.76 11.96 4.07
N SER A 3 5.08 12.86 4.81
CA SER A 3 5.29 13.08 6.26
C SER A 3 3.94 13.10 6.96
N VAL A 4 3.80 12.32 8.01
CA VAL A 4 2.61 12.23 8.88
C VAL A 4 3.05 12.62 10.28
N LYS A 5 2.34 13.59 10.90
CA LYS A 5 2.69 14.12 12.22
C LYS A 5 1.48 14.15 13.14
N ASN A 6 1.62 13.51 14.28
CA ASN A 6 0.65 13.46 15.38
C ASN A 6 -0.77 13.13 14.88
N LEU A 7 -0.89 12.21 13.91
CA LEU A 7 -2.14 11.85 13.28
C LEU A 7 -3.10 11.27 14.32
N LYS A 8 -4.34 11.77 14.26
CA LYS A 8 -5.44 11.30 15.11
C LYS A 8 -6.65 10.98 14.23
N VAL A 9 -7.28 9.85 14.49
CA VAL A 9 -8.52 9.46 13.79
C VAL A 9 -9.50 8.86 14.79
N THR A 10 -10.73 9.35 14.76
CA THR A 10 -11.83 8.85 15.59
C THR A 10 -13.00 8.40 14.73
N TYR A 11 -13.62 7.27 15.09
CA TYR A 11 -14.88 6.80 14.54
C TYR A 11 -15.96 6.92 15.63
N GLY A 12 -16.76 7.97 15.54
CA GLY A 12 -17.67 8.33 16.65
C GLY A 12 -16.87 8.61 17.92
N ASN A 13 -17.10 7.83 18.97
CA ASN A 13 -16.41 7.95 20.26
C ASN A 13 -15.17 7.05 20.40
N ILE A 14 -14.81 6.29 19.36
CA ILE A 14 -13.67 5.35 19.40
C ILE A 14 -12.48 5.99 18.73
N ALA A 15 -11.39 6.19 19.48
CA ALA A 15 -10.10 6.60 18.92
C ALA A 15 -9.43 5.39 18.27
N ALA A 16 -9.36 5.38 16.92
CA ALA A 16 -8.66 4.35 16.16
C ALA A 16 -7.18 4.68 16.01
N ILE A 17 -6.82 5.97 15.97
CA ILE A 17 -5.46 6.49 15.99
C ILE A 17 -5.41 7.63 17.01
N SER A 18 -4.45 7.57 17.91
CA SER A 18 -4.29 8.54 19.00
C SER A 18 -3.09 9.48 18.76
N ASP A 19 -1.97 8.92 18.30
CA ASP A 19 -0.77 9.68 17.94
C ASP A 19 0.15 8.83 17.06
N VAL A 20 0.01 8.96 15.74
CA VAL A 20 0.87 8.27 14.78
C VAL A 20 1.68 9.29 13.99
N SER A 21 2.99 9.12 14.01
CA SER A 21 3.94 9.95 13.27
C SER A 21 4.94 9.08 12.53
N PHE A 22 5.15 9.36 11.24
CA PHE A 22 6.14 8.67 10.41
C PHE A 22 6.51 9.47 9.17
N GLU A 23 7.60 9.08 8.54
CA GLU A 23 8.06 9.65 7.29
C GLU A 23 8.34 8.57 6.25
N VAL A 24 8.05 8.88 4.99
CA VAL A 24 8.39 8.03 3.85
C VAL A 24 9.27 8.84 2.92
N PRO A 25 10.60 8.62 2.95
CA PRO A 25 11.52 9.25 2.01
C PRO A 25 11.25 8.81 0.57
N GLU A 26 11.62 9.66 -0.40
CA GLU A 26 11.48 9.34 -1.81
C GLU A 26 12.32 8.12 -2.21
N GLY A 27 11.75 7.26 -3.05
CA GLY A 27 12.41 6.05 -3.56
C GLY A 27 12.62 4.94 -2.52
N LYS A 28 12.05 5.06 -1.31
CA LYS A 28 12.18 4.08 -0.25
C LYS A 28 10.95 3.22 -0.10
N ILE A 29 11.15 2.01 0.43
CA ILE A 29 10.08 1.17 0.99
C ILE A 29 10.08 1.41 2.50
N VAL A 30 8.96 1.91 3.01
CA VAL A 30 8.72 2.05 4.46
C VAL A 30 7.56 1.15 4.85
N CYS A 31 7.71 0.39 5.93
CA CYS A 31 6.63 -0.44 6.43
C CYS A 31 6.07 0.05 7.77
N LEU A 32 4.76 -0.10 7.93
CA LEU A 32 4.05 0.01 9.19
C LEU A 32 3.62 -1.40 9.59
N ILE A 33 4.18 -1.92 10.69
CA ILE A 33 3.84 -3.24 11.22
C ILE A 33 3.10 -3.11 12.55
N GLY A 34 2.35 -4.12 12.91
CA GLY A 34 1.59 -4.13 14.17
C GLY A 34 0.46 -5.15 14.15
N ALA A 35 -0.07 -5.46 15.32
CA ALA A 35 -1.18 -6.39 15.48
C ALA A 35 -2.47 -5.88 14.80
N ASN A 36 -3.47 -6.78 14.67
CA ASN A 36 -4.80 -6.39 14.23
C ASN A 36 -5.40 -5.38 15.22
N GLY A 37 -5.99 -4.32 14.67
CA GLY A 37 -6.52 -3.21 15.49
C GLY A 37 -5.49 -2.16 15.92
N ALA A 38 -4.20 -2.28 15.56
CA ALA A 38 -3.19 -1.28 15.89
C ALA A 38 -3.37 0.09 15.20
N GLY A 39 -4.26 0.18 14.19
CA GLY A 39 -4.53 1.41 13.46
C GLY A 39 -3.91 1.48 12.05
N LYS A 40 -3.26 0.41 11.57
CA LYS A 40 -2.53 0.35 10.29
C LYS A 40 -3.40 0.78 9.10
N THR A 41 -4.48 0.05 8.82
CA THR A 41 -5.45 0.35 7.74
C THR A 41 -6.06 1.74 7.89
N THR A 42 -6.38 2.16 9.13
CA THR A 42 -6.92 3.50 9.39
C THR A 42 -5.91 4.59 9.04
N THR A 43 -4.61 4.36 9.32
CA THR A 43 -3.53 5.26 8.93
C THR A 43 -3.46 5.42 7.41
N LEU A 44 -3.48 4.31 6.63
CA LEU A 44 -3.51 4.39 5.16
C LEU A 44 -4.76 5.09 4.63
N ARG A 45 -5.93 4.82 5.24
CA ARG A 45 -7.18 5.50 4.85
C ARG A 45 -7.14 7.00 5.11
N ALA A 46 -6.50 7.43 6.19
CA ALA A 46 -6.30 8.85 6.46
C ALA A 46 -5.33 9.49 5.45
N VAL A 47 -4.20 8.84 5.18
CA VAL A 47 -3.21 9.31 4.18
C VAL A 47 -3.81 9.37 2.78
N SER A 48 -4.66 8.41 2.40
CA SER A 48 -5.32 8.35 1.08
C SER A 48 -6.60 9.19 0.99
N GLY A 49 -6.95 9.99 2.03
CA GLY A 49 -8.12 10.87 2.01
C GLY A 49 -9.47 10.14 2.04
N LEU A 50 -9.49 8.85 2.40
CA LEU A 50 -10.71 8.05 2.58
C LEU A 50 -11.34 8.26 3.95
N VAL A 51 -10.56 8.74 4.92
CA VAL A 51 -11.00 9.13 6.26
C VAL A 51 -10.38 10.48 6.59
N THR A 52 -11.18 11.39 7.11
CA THR A 52 -10.72 12.70 7.57
C THR A 52 -10.10 12.56 8.95
N PRO A 53 -8.84 12.97 9.16
CA PRO A 53 -8.23 12.99 10.49
C PRO A 53 -8.97 13.92 11.44
N SER A 54 -9.03 13.54 12.72
CA SER A 54 -9.52 14.41 13.79
C SER A 54 -8.44 15.34 14.37
N GLY A 55 -7.17 15.12 13.99
CA GLY A 55 -6.02 15.93 14.38
C GLY A 55 -4.73 15.47 13.72
N GLY A 56 -3.68 16.25 13.88
CA GLY A 56 -2.40 16.03 13.21
C GLY A 56 -2.36 16.56 11.78
N SER A 57 -1.35 16.18 11.03
CA SER A 57 -1.17 16.62 9.64
C SER A 57 -0.55 15.55 8.76
N VAL A 58 -0.91 15.58 7.47
CA VAL A 58 -0.32 14.77 6.41
C VAL A 58 0.21 15.70 5.33
N THR A 59 1.50 15.59 5.05
CA THR A 59 2.18 16.40 4.03
C THR A 59 2.74 15.50 2.94
N PHE A 60 2.45 15.79 1.68
CA PHE A 60 2.97 15.07 0.52
C PHE A 60 3.70 16.02 -0.41
N LYS A 61 4.98 15.76 -0.71
CA LYS A 61 5.85 16.62 -1.52
C LYS A 61 5.84 18.09 -1.06
N GLY A 62 5.84 18.30 0.27
CA GLY A 62 5.80 19.64 0.87
C GLY A 62 4.44 20.32 0.89
N MET A 63 3.40 19.71 0.33
CA MET A 63 2.02 20.23 0.35
C MET A 63 1.22 19.57 1.45
N ASP A 64 0.45 20.35 2.22
CA ASP A 64 -0.51 19.81 3.17
C ASP A 64 -1.69 19.17 2.43
N ILE A 65 -1.91 17.89 2.67
CA ILE A 65 -2.98 17.10 2.07
C ILE A 65 -3.98 16.58 3.12
N THR A 66 -3.87 16.99 4.36
CA THR A 66 -4.60 16.46 5.52
C THR A 66 -6.11 16.32 5.28
N ASN A 67 -6.73 17.31 4.62
CA ASN A 67 -8.17 17.31 4.33
C ASN A 67 -8.46 17.20 2.82
N THR A 68 -7.51 16.69 2.05
CA THR A 68 -7.67 16.56 0.60
C THR A 68 -8.47 15.30 0.27
N PRO A 69 -9.58 15.40 -0.49
CA PRO A 69 -10.38 14.23 -0.87
C PRO A 69 -9.59 13.22 -1.72
N ALA A 70 -9.85 11.92 -1.52
CA ALA A 70 -9.14 10.82 -2.18
C ALA A 70 -9.02 10.97 -3.71
N HIS A 71 -10.10 11.40 -4.41
CA HIS A 71 -10.08 11.57 -5.86
C HIS A 71 -9.10 12.63 -6.35
N LYS A 72 -8.75 13.62 -5.53
CA LYS A 72 -7.72 14.62 -5.85
C LYS A 72 -6.32 14.08 -5.60
N LEU A 73 -6.14 13.26 -4.55
CA LEU A 73 -4.85 12.67 -4.19
C LEU A 73 -4.32 11.73 -5.27
N VAL A 74 -5.20 11.01 -5.98
CA VAL A 74 -4.81 10.21 -7.15
C VAL A 74 -4.13 11.08 -8.21
N GLY A 75 -4.71 12.25 -8.51
CA GLY A 75 -4.12 13.22 -9.46
C GLY A 75 -2.82 13.86 -8.97
N MET A 76 -2.54 13.81 -7.65
CA MET A 76 -1.29 14.30 -7.05
C MET A 76 -0.18 13.23 -7.02
N GLY A 77 -0.48 11.99 -7.41
CA GLY A 77 0.51 10.92 -7.48
C GLY A 77 0.46 9.93 -6.30
N ILE A 78 -0.65 9.84 -5.58
CA ILE A 78 -0.86 8.84 -4.52
C ILE A 78 -1.75 7.73 -5.06
N SER A 79 -1.22 6.51 -5.17
CA SER A 79 -1.98 5.31 -5.51
C SER A 79 -2.18 4.45 -4.27
N HIS A 80 -3.35 3.82 -4.12
CA HIS A 80 -3.69 3.00 -2.97
C HIS A 80 -4.29 1.67 -3.40
N VAL A 81 -3.72 0.57 -2.92
CA VAL A 81 -4.27 -0.78 -2.97
C VAL A 81 -4.81 -1.12 -1.59
N PRO A 82 -6.11 -1.06 -1.38
CA PRO A 82 -6.72 -1.31 -0.08
C PRO A 82 -6.80 -2.80 0.22
N GLU A 83 -6.94 -3.16 1.49
CA GLU A 83 -7.23 -4.49 1.96
C GLU A 83 -8.43 -5.12 1.23
N GLY A 84 -8.37 -6.43 0.99
CA GLY A 84 -9.43 -7.19 0.34
C GLY A 84 -9.48 -7.02 -1.18
N ARG A 85 -8.34 -6.65 -1.80
CA ARG A 85 -8.10 -6.62 -3.25
C ARG A 85 -8.90 -5.54 -4.00
N ARG A 86 -10.20 -5.39 -3.72
CA ARG A 86 -11.13 -4.38 -4.27
C ARG A 86 -11.08 -4.27 -5.80
N ILE A 87 -10.97 -5.40 -6.48
CA ILE A 87 -11.14 -5.50 -7.93
C ILE A 87 -12.63 -5.46 -8.29
N PHE A 88 -12.94 -5.28 -9.57
CA PHE A 88 -14.30 -5.38 -10.09
C PHE A 88 -14.54 -6.82 -10.59
N PRO A 89 -15.22 -7.68 -9.80
CA PRO A 89 -15.30 -9.12 -10.10
C PRO A 89 -16.11 -9.45 -11.36
N VAL A 90 -17.06 -8.60 -11.72
CA VAL A 90 -17.92 -8.74 -12.90
C VAL A 90 -17.30 -8.21 -14.19
N LEU A 91 -16.18 -7.51 -14.09
CA LEU A 91 -15.40 -7.03 -15.23
C LEU A 91 -14.27 -8.00 -15.53
N THR A 92 -13.88 -8.07 -16.81
CA THR A 92 -12.69 -8.81 -17.24
C THR A 92 -11.42 -8.18 -16.68
N VAL A 93 -10.30 -8.90 -16.70
CA VAL A 93 -8.98 -8.36 -16.38
C VAL A 93 -8.70 -7.11 -17.20
N LYS A 94 -8.95 -7.18 -18.51
CA LYS A 94 -8.78 -6.03 -19.41
C LYS A 94 -9.56 -4.81 -18.95
N GLU A 95 -10.85 -4.96 -18.71
CA GLU A 95 -11.74 -3.87 -18.29
C GLU A 95 -11.33 -3.30 -16.92
N ASN A 96 -10.86 -4.15 -15.97
CA ASN A 96 -10.32 -3.69 -14.71
C ASN A 96 -9.10 -2.77 -14.90
N LEU A 97 -8.20 -3.11 -15.84
CA LEU A 97 -7.01 -2.31 -16.14
C LEU A 97 -7.37 -1.05 -16.93
N GLU A 98 -8.26 -1.14 -17.91
CA GLU A 98 -8.74 0.01 -18.70
C GLU A 98 -9.47 1.04 -17.81
N LEU A 99 -10.26 0.57 -16.84
CA LEU A 99 -10.92 1.45 -15.86
C LEU A 99 -9.90 2.17 -14.96
N ALA A 100 -8.79 1.52 -14.60
CA ALA A 100 -7.70 2.16 -13.87
C ALA A 100 -7.02 3.27 -14.69
N ALA A 101 -7.00 3.13 -16.01
CA ALA A 101 -6.45 4.12 -16.93
C ALA A 101 -7.40 5.30 -17.24
N TRP A 102 -8.63 5.30 -16.71
CA TRP A 102 -9.67 6.28 -17.05
C TRP A 102 -9.24 7.75 -16.92
N THR A 103 -8.39 8.05 -15.95
CA THR A 103 -7.90 9.42 -15.72
C THR A 103 -6.76 9.83 -16.65
N LEU A 104 -6.14 8.89 -17.36
CA LEU A 104 -5.03 9.13 -18.27
C LEU A 104 -5.56 9.54 -19.64
N LYS A 105 -5.20 10.75 -20.10
CA LYS A 105 -5.63 11.28 -21.40
C LYS A 105 -4.74 10.83 -22.56
N ASP A 106 -3.46 10.57 -22.27
CA ASP A 106 -2.48 10.15 -23.28
C ASP A 106 -2.55 8.64 -23.53
N LYS A 107 -3.01 8.27 -24.73
CA LYS A 107 -3.11 6.87 -25.16
C LYS A 107 -1.75 6.16 -25.27
N ALA A 108 -0.69 6.89 -25.59
CA ALA A 108 0.65 6.30 -25.65
C ALA A 108 1.13 5.94 -24.26
N GLU A 109 0.88 6.80 -23.26
CA GLU A 109 1.18 6.53 -21.86
C GLU A 109 0.35 5.37 -21.32
N VAL A 110 -0.94 5.27 -21.63
CA VAL A 110 -1.79 4.12 -21.26
C VAL A 110 -1.19 2.83 -21.81
N LYS A 111 -0.83 2.82 -23.10
CA LYS A 111 -0.22 1.65 -23.73
C LYS A 111 1.09 1.26 -23.05
N ARG A 112 1.98 2.23 -22.80
CA ARG A 112 3.27 1.99 -22.12
C ARG A 112 3.05 1.34 -20.74
N ARG A 113 2.15 1.87 -19.92
CA ARG A 113 1.84 1.32 -18.60
C ARG A 113 1.21 -0.07 -18.67
N MET A 114 0.34 -0.33 -19.66
CA MET A 114 -0.20 -1.66 -19.90
C MET A 114 0.90 -2.67 -20.25
N ASP A 115 1.83 -2.30 -21.13
CA ASP A 115 2.96 -3.15 -21.52
C ASP A 115 3.85 -3.46 -20.29
N GLU A 116 4.13 -2.47 -19.44
CA GLU A 116 4.88 -2.65 -18.19
C GLU A 116 4.17 -3.57 -17.19
N VAL A 117 2.85 -3.45 -17.06
CA VAL A 117 2.03 -4.35 -16.23
C VAL A 117 2.07 -5.77 -16.75
N PHE A 118 1.96 -5.97 -18.07
CA PHE A 118 2.01 -7.31 -18.67
C PHE A 118 3.40 -7.95 -18.59
N GLU A 119 4.46 -7.16 -18.63
CA GLU A 119 5.82 -7.63 -18.35
C GLU A 119 5.95 -8.08 -16.88
N MET A 120 5.46 -7.29 -15.94
CA MET A 120 5.59 -7.57 -14.51
C MET A 120 4.67 -8.70 -14.04
N PHE A 121 3.48 -8.82 -14.62
CA PHE A 121 2.45 -9.80 -14.27
C PHE A 121 2.02 -10.65 -15.48
N PRO A 122 2.87 -11.57 -15.98
CA PRO A 122 2.55 -12.40 -17.16
C PRO A 122 1.23 -13.19 -16.99
N ARG A 123 0.95 -13.69 -15.77
CA ARG A 123 -0.30 -14.42 -15.49
C ARG A 123 -1.54 -13.55 -15.70
N ILE A 124 -1.48 -12.25 -15.41
CA ILE A 124 -2.56 -11.30 -15.64
C ILE A 124 -2.75 -11.06 -17.14
N ARG A 125 -1.67 -10.95 -17.90
CA ARG A 125 -1.72 -10.85 -19.37
C ARG A 125 -2.39 -12.07 -19.99
N ASP A 126 -1.99 -13.28 -19.56
CA ASP A 126 -2.48 -14.54 -20.14
C ASP A 126 -3.98 -14.77 -19.86
N ARG A 127 -4.54 -14.06 -18.87
CA ARG A 127 -5.95 -14.11 -18.46
C ARG A 127 -6.74 -12.85 -18.81
N ILE A 128 -6.27 -12.07 -19.77
CA ILE A 128 -6.78 -10.73 -20.11
C ILE A 128 -8.30 -10.67 -20.36
N GLY A 129 -8.87 -11.72 -20.93
CA GLY A 129 -10.33 -11.85 -21.20
C GLY A 129 -11.12 -12.52 -20.07
N GLN A 130 -10.48 -13.00 -19.00
CA GLN A 130 -11.14 -13.68 -17.90
C GLN A 130 -11.80 -12.67 -16.95
N LEU A 131 -12.97 -13.04 -16.38
CA LEU A 131 -13.63 -12.22 -15.35
C LEU A 131 -12.78 -12.18 -14.07
N GLY A 132 -12.60 -10.98 -13.49
CA GLY A 132 -11.80 -10.76 -12.29
C GLY A 132 -12.23 -11.64 -11.11
N GLY A 133 -13.53 -11.86 -10.94
CA GLY A 133 -14.08 -12.70 -9.87
C GLY A 133 -13.75 -14.18 -9.98
N THR A 134 -13.31 -14.67 -11.14
CA THR A 134 -12.96 -16.07 -11.39
C THR A 134 -11.46 -16.35 -11.26
N LEU A 135 -10.66 -15.31 -11.02
CA LEU A 135 -9.24 -15.43 -10.75
C LEU A 135 -9.00 -16.05 -9.36
N SER A 136 -7.87 -16.74 -9.20
CA SER A 136 -7.41 -17.16 -7.87
C SER A 136 -7.13 -15.95 -6.96
N GLY A 137 -7.08 -16.17 -5.65
CA GLY A 137 -6.82 -15.08 -4.70
C GLY A 137 -5.54 -14.30 -4.96
N GLY A 138 -4.46 -15.00 -5.33
CA GLY A 138 -3.19 -14.36 -5.69
C GLY A 138 -3.27 -13.58 -7.00
N GLU A 139 -3.96 -14.12 -8.01
CA GLU A 139 -4.15 -13.40 -9.28
C GLU A 139 -5.02 -12.15 -9.08
N GLN A 140 -6.03 -12.20 -8.21
CA GLN A 140 -6.82 -11.02 -7.85
C GLN A 140 -5.96 -9.96 -7.15
N GLN A 141 -5.03 -10.37 -6.27
CA GLN A 141 -4.10 -9.46 -5.61
C GLN A 141 -3.13 -8.83 -6.63
N MET A 142 -2.57 -9.64 -7.53
CA MET A 142 -1.74 -9.14 -8.63
C MET A 142 -2.51 -8.14 -9.51
N LEU A 143 -3.79 -8.42 -9.82
CA LEU A 143 -4.64 -7.50 -10.58
C LEU A 143 -4.87 -6.19 -9.82
N ALA A 144 -5.06 -6.23 -8.49
CA ALA A 144 -5.21 -5.03 -7.68
C ALA A 144 -3.95 -4.15 -7.71
N VAL A 145 -2.75 -4.75 -7.58
CA VAL A 145 -1.48 -4.03 -7.70
C VAL A 145 -1.25 -3.53 -9.12
N ALA A 146 -1.55 -4.34 -10.13
CA ALA A 146 -1.47 -3.96 -11.55
C ALA A 146 -2.33 -2.73 -11.86
N ARG A 147 -3.54 -2.64 -11.32
CA ARG A 147 -4.41 -1.46 -11.45
C ARG A 147 -3.76 -0.21 -10.85
N ALA A 148 -3.13 -0.31 -9.68
CA ALA A 148 -2.42 0.81 -9.08
C ALA A 148 -1.22 1.25 -9.93
N MET A 149 -0.50 0.33 -10.56
CA MET A 149 0.57 0.64 -11.52
C MET A 149 0.05 1.36 -12.76
N ILE A 150 -1.13 0.99 -13.29
CA ILE A 150 -1.76 1.71 -14.41
C ILE A 150 -2.11 3.15 -14.01
N ILE A 151 -2.71 3.35 -12.83
CA ILE A 151 -2.95 4.69 -12.29
C ILE A 151 -1.62 5.44 -12.21
N GLY A 152 -0.57 4.75 -11.77
CA GLY A 152 0.75 5.32 -11.54
C GLY A 152 0.76 6.22 -10.32
N GLY A 153 1.86 6.95 -10.17
CA GLY A 153 2.05 7.88 -9.07
C GLY A 153 3.46 7.79 -8.50
N ASP A 154 3.75 8.72 -7.61
CA ASP A 154 5.06 8.83 -6.97
C ASP A 154 5.16 7.95 -5.73
N ILE A 155 4.00 7.64 -5.13
CA ILE A 155 3.91 6.75 -3.97
C ILE A 155 2.78 5.74 -4.14
N LEU A 156 3.06 4.49 -3.80
CA LEU A 156 2.14 3.37 -3.73
C LEU A 156 1.89 2.98 -2.28
N LEU A 157 0.64 3.08 -1.85
CA LEU A 157 0.17 2.64 -0.54
C LEU A 157 -0.40 1.23 -0.67
N LEU A 158 0.08 0.28 0.14
CA LEU A 158 -0.33 -1.12 0.13
C LEU A 158 -0.85 -1.53 1.51
N ASP A 159 -2.09 -1.98 1.57
CA ASP A 159 -2.77 -2.39 2.79
C ASP A 159 -2.91 -3.92 2.85
N GLU A 160 -2.03 -4.57 3.62
CA GLU A 160 -1.93 -6.01 3.84
C GLU A 160 -1.98 -6.83 2.53
N PRO A 161 -1.06 -6.56 1.57
CA PRO A 161 -1.08 -7.21 0.26
C PRO A 161 -0.86 -8.74 0.33
N SER A 162 -0.28 -9.26 1.40
CA SER A 162 -0.02 -10.70 1.59
C SER A 162 -1.20 -11.45 2.19
N MET A 163 -2.21 -10.74 2.72
CA MET A 163 -3.28 -11.36 3.52
C MET A 163 -4.09 -12.40 2.73
N GLY A 164 -4.18 -13.62 3.29
CA GLY A 164 -4.95 -14.71 2.70
C GLY A 164 -4.36 -15.29 1.41
N LEU A 165 -3.08 -15.10 1.19
CA LEU A 165 -2.32 -15.73 0.11
C LEU A 165 -1.62 -17.00 0.59
N ALA A 166 -1.39 -17.95 -0.33
CA ALA A 166 -0.51 -19.09 -0.08
C ALA A 166 0.96 -18.61 0.00
N PRO A 167 1.84 -19.26 0.79
CA PRO A 167 3.22 -18.81 1.01
C PRO A 167 3.98 -18.45 -0.27
N VAL A 168 3.97 -19.29 -1.29
CA VAL A 168 4.62 -19.04 -2.59
C VAL A 168 4.11 -17.76 -3.28
N LEU A 169 2.85 -17.37 -3.05
CA LEU A 169 2.27 -16.16 -3.62
C LEU A 169 2.60 -14.93 -2.77
N VAL A 170 2.89 -15.12 -1.48
CA VAL A 170 3.42 -14.08 -0.60
C VAL A 170 4.78 -13.63 -1.12
N ASP A 171 5.72 -14.57 -1.30
CA ASP A 171 7.06 -14.27 -1.87
C ASP A 171 6.92 -13.53 -3.21
N GLU A 172 6.07 -14.06 -4.11
CA GLU A 172 5.86 -13.46 -5.43
C GLU A 172 5.35 -12.00 -5.34
N ILE A 173 4.40 -11.69 -4.45
CA ILE A 173 3.89 -10.31 -4.32
C ILE A 173 4.94 -9.37 -3.71
N PHE A 174 5.73 -9.82 -2.74
CA PHE A 174 6.81 -9.01 -2.18
C PHE A 174 7.92 -8.74 -3.19
N ASP A 175 8.29 -9.72 -4.02
CA ASP A 175 9.22 -9.52 -5.14
C ASP A 175 8.70 -8.46 -6.13
N LYS A 176 7.38 -8.46 -6.43
CA LYS A 176 6.78 -7.43 -7.29
C LYS A 176 6.81 -6.05 -6.64
N ILE A 177 6.58 -5.95 -5.33
CA ILE A 177 6.68 -4.68 -4.60
C ILE A 177 8.11 -4.11 -4.69
N VAL A 178 9.13 -4.95 -4.47
CA VAL A 178 10.54 -4.57 -4.65
C VAL A 178 10.82 -4.13 -6.08
N ALA A 179 10.31 -4.86 -7.08
CA ALA A 179 10.49 -4.53 -8.49
C ALA A 179 9.83 -3.18 -8.86
N ILE A 180 8.65 -2.88 -8.30
CA ILE A 180 7.97 -1.59 -8.46
C ILE A 180 8.81 -0.46 -7.86
N ASN A 181 9.34 -0.66 -6.64
CA ASN A 181 10.20 0.32 -5.99
C ASN A 181 11.50 0.57 -6.78
N LYS A 182 12.15 -0.46 -7.29
CA LYS A 182 13.35 -0.33 -8.14
C LYS A 182 13.11 0.44 -9.43
N ARG A 183 11.86 0.57 -9.89
CA ARG A 183 11.46 1.43 -11.02
C ARG A 183 11.24 2.91 -10.60
N GLY A 184 11.48 3.24 -9.32
CA GLY A 184 11.43 4.60 -8.80
C GLY A 184 10.17 4.96 -7.99
N THR A 185 9.20 4.05 -7.86
CA THR A 185 7.99 4.29 -7.07
C THR A 185 8.32 4.18 -5.57
N THR A 186 7.99 5.19 -4.79
CA THR A 186 8.06 5.12 -3.32
C THR A 186 6.95 4.19 -2.80
N VAL A 187 7.21 3.42 -1.76
CA VAL A 187 6.23 2.46 -1.22
C VAL A 187 6.00 2.71 0.28
N LEU A 188 4.74 2.81 0.66
CA LEU A 188 4.30 2.66 2.05
C LEU A 188 3.51 1.37 2.17
N LEU A 189 4.07 0.41 2.87
CA LEU A 189 3.55 -0.93 3.07
C LEU A 189 2.98 -1.06 4.48
N VAL A 190 1.75 -1.48 4.60
CA VAL A 190 1.14 -1.91 5.86
C VAL A 190 1.01 -3.41 5.84
N GLU A 191 1.52 -4.09 6.88
CA GLU A 191 1.51 -5.55 6.97
C GLU A 191 1.34 -6.04 8.40
N GLN A 192 0.71 -7.21 8.51
CA GLN A 192 0.70 -8.00 9.73
C GLN A 192 1.88 -9.00 9.74
N ASN A 193 2.28 -9.52 8.58
CA ASN A 193 3.46 -10.35 8.43
C ASN A 193 4.73 -9.48 8.52
N ALA A 194 5.16 -9.27 9.79
CA ALA A 194 6.29 -8.40 10.07
C ALA A 194 7.60 -8.92 9.48
N PHE A 195 7.79 -10.24 9.42
CA PHE A 195 9.03 -10.85 8.88
C PHE A 195 9.26 -10.40 7.43
N GLU A 196 8.31 -10.69 6.58
CA GLU A 196 8.39 -10.36 5.14
C GLU A 196 8.47 -8.84 4.90
N ALA A 197 7.67 -8.05 5.66
CA ALA A 197 7.68 -6.60 5.52
C ALA A 197 9.04 -5.99 5.89
N LEU A 198 9.67 -6.48 6.96
CA LEU A 198 10.99 -6.01 7.41
C LEU A 198 12.11 -6.42 6.45
N GLU A 199 11.99 -7.57 5.78
CA GLU A 199 13.00 -8.06 4.84
C GLU A 199 13.15 -7.13 3.63
N ILE A 200 12.03 -6.61 3.10
CA ILE A 200 12.04 -5.80 1.88
C ILE A 200 12.09 -4.29 2.13
N SER A 201 11.86 -3.83 3.36
CA SER A 201 11.76 -2.39 3.65
C SER A 201 13.10 -1.77 4.09
N ASP A 202 13.26 -0.48 3.81
CA ASP A 202 14.41 0.31 4.27
C ASP A 202 14.23 0.76 5.73
N PHE A 203 12.99 1.11 6.11
CA PHE A 203 12.66 1.66 7.42
C PHE A 203 11.31 1.13 7.89
N ALA A 204 11.16 0.94 9.18
CA ALA A 204 9.95 0.41 9.79
C ALA A 204 9.45 1.24 10.96
N TYR A 205 8.13 1.27 11.12
CA TYR A 205 7.43 1.79 12.29
C TYR A 205 6.53 0.70 12.85
N VAL A 206 6.58 0.50 14.16
CA VAL A 206 5.70 -0.42 14.89
C VAL A 206 4.52 0.39 15.43
N LEU A 207 3.32 -0.03 15.09
CA LEU A 207 2.08 0.56 15.57
C LEU A 207 1.45 -0.33 16.64
N GLU A 208 1.11 0.28 17.78
CA GLU A 208 0.41 -0.38 18.88
C GLU A 208 -0.72 0.50 19.39
N VAL A 209 -1.94 -0.01 19.35
CA VAL A 209 -3.15 0.63 19.91
C VAL A 209 -3.28 2.12 19.51
N GLY A 210 -3.02 2.42 18.25
CA GLY A 210 -3.14 3.78 17.70
C GLY A 210 -1.96 4.71 17.94
N TYR A 211 -0.80 4.18 18.33
CA TYR A 211 0.45 4.92 18.53
C TYR A 211 1.57 4.32 17.68
N SER A 212 2.53 5.16 17.26
CA SER A 212 3.82 4.69 16.74
C SER A 212 4.80 4.57 17.91
N THR A 213 5.19 3.33 18.26
CA THR A 213 5.95 3.03 19.50
C THR A 213 7.44 2.84 19.27
N ILE A 214 7.81 2.17 18.19
CA ILE A 214 9.19 1.87 17.83
C ILE A 214 9.40 2.27 16.36
N SER A 215 10.56 2.80 16.04
CA SER A 215 10.91 3.10 14.63
C SER A 215 12.42 3.03 14.43
N GLY A 216 12.82 2.67 13.20
CA GLY A 216 14.23 2.60 12.84
C GLY A 216 14.45 1.92 11.50
N PRO A 217 15.71 1.79 11.06
CA PRO A 217 16.07 0.96 9.93
C PRO A 217 15.52 -0.46 10.11
N SER A 218 14.93 -1.04 9.07
CA SER A 218 14.22 -2.32 9.17
C SER A 218 15.08 -3.45 9.73
N LYS A 219 16.38 -3.46 9.41
CA LYS A 219 17.34 -4.45 9.96
C LYS A 219 17.52 -4.33 11.47
N GLU A 220 17.48 -3.12 12.01
CA GLU A 220 17.60 -2.88 13.45
C GLU A 220 16.30 -3.27 14.16
N ILE A 221 15.15 -2.93 13.55
CA ILE A 221 13.82 -3.32 14.06
C ILE A 221 13.66 -4.84 14.07
N ALA A 222 14.13 -5.55 13.05
CA ALA A 222 14.11 -7.01 12.98
C ALA A 222 15.00 -7.68 14.07
N ALA A 223 16.01 -6.97 14.58
CA ALA A 223 16.89 -7.44 15.66
C ALA A 223 16.39 -7.03 17.05
N ASP A 224 15.44 -6.12 17.19
CA ASP A 224 14.88 -5.67 18.49
C ASP A 224 14.13 -6.82 19.17
N SER A 225 14.51 -7.13 20.42
CA SER A 225 13.94 -8.26 21.17
C SER A 225 12.42 -8.15 21.37
N ARG A 226 11.89 -6.94 21.57
CA ARG A 226 10.45 -6.68 21.73
C ARG A 226 9.69 -6.99 20.44
N VAL A 227 10.27 -6.63 19.28
CA VAL A 227 9.66 -6.90 17.97
C VAL A 227 9.74 -8.40 17.66
N ARG A 228 10.85 -9.05 17.98
CA ARG A 228 11.03 -10.49 17.79
C ARG A 228 10.01 -11.29 18.61
N GLU A 229 9.88 -10.98 19.87
CA GLU A 229 8.94 -11.66 20.77
C GLU A 229 7.48 -11.42 20.37
N ALA A 230 7.12 -10.18 20.03
CA ALA A 230 5.73 -9.81 19.73
C ALA A 230 5.26 -10.22 18.31
N TYR A 231 6.16 -10.21 17.31
CA TYR A 231 5.77 -10.29 15.89
C TYR A 231 6.52 -11.35 15.08
N LEU A 232 7.70 -11.84 15.52
CA LEU A 232 8.49 -12.79 14.74
C LEU A 232 8.48 -14.20 15.34
N GLY A 233 7.91 -14.41 16.52
CA GLY A 233 7.72 -15.73 17.14
C GLY A 233 9.00 -16.39 17.64
N VAL A 234 10.06 -15.61 17.90
CA VAL A 234 11.38 -16.08 18.34
C VAL A 234 11.91 -15.26 19.49
#